data_1e7b61d2ecbe69c6eb729cd7c65e3a71
#
_entry.id   1e7b61d2ecbe69c6eb729cd7c65e3a71
#
_cell.length_a   1.000
_cell.length_b   1.000
_cell.length_c   1.000
_cell.angle_alpha   90.00
_cell.angle_beta   90.00
_cell.angle_gamma   90.00
#
_symmetry.space_group_name_H-M   'P 1'
#
loop_
_entity.id
_entity.type
_entity.pdbx_description
1 polymer ?
#
loop_
_entity_poly.entity_id
_entity_poly.type
_entity_poly.pdbx_seq_one_letter_code
_entity_poly.pdbx_strand_id
1 'polypeptide(L)'
;MKSSLKAGLKHSFSYRVPETKTVPHLYRESPQLQAMPEVFATGFMVGLMEWTCVQLLEPHLDLGEGSLGTHIDISHKAATPPGFTVTVEAECVEVRGPRARFKIVAHDGLDEIGSGIHERFIVTWDRFNRGLATKLAKVSSKVEA
;
A
#
# COMPACT_ATOMS: atom_id res chain seq x y z
N MET A 1 -2.09 2.04 -19.64
CA MET A 1 -2.95 2.99 -18.90
C MET A 1 -4.08 3.46 -19.80
N LYS A 2 -5.28 3.43 -19.28
CA LYS A 2 -6.45 3.97 -19.98
C LYS A 2 -6.54 5.48 -19.78
N SER A 3 -7.13 6.18 -20.72
CA SER A 3 -7.34 7.64 -20.64
C SER A 3 -8.28 8.05 -19.50
N SER A 4 -9.06 7.10 -18.98
CA SER A 4 -9.93 7.32 -17.81
C SER A 4 -9.15 7.50 -16.50
N LEU A 5 -7.89 7.12 -16.43
CA LEU A 5 -7.04 7.39 -15.26
C LEU A 5 -6.66 8.87 -15.23
N LYS A 6 -7.18 9.57 -14.25
CA LYS A 6 -7.02 11.03 -14.12
C LYS A 6 -7.20 11.49 -12.68
N ALA A 7 -6.74 12.69 -12.39
CA ALA A 7 -6.99 13.35 -11.11
C ALA A 7 -8.49 13.47 -10.84
N GLY A 8 -8.89 13.36 -9.59
CA GLY A 8 -10.28 13.43 -9.15
C GLY A 8 -10.96 12.09 -8.93
N LEU A 9 -10.38 11.00 -9.39
CA LEU A 9 -10.90 9.65 -9.12
C LEU A 9 -10.81 9.34 -7.63
N LYS A 10 -11.87 8.75 -7.07
CA LYS A 10 -11.96 8.40 -5.64
C LYS A 10 -12.36 6.94 -5.47
N HIS A 11 -11.90 6.36 -4.37
CA HIS A 11 -12.28 5.01 -3.97
C HIS A 11 -12.24 4.88 -2.46
N SER A 12 -13.16 4.10 -1.92
CA SER A 12 -13.24 3.80 -0.49
C SER A 12 -13.26 2.30 -0.28
N PHE A 13 -12.52 1.82 0.71
CA PHE A 13 -12.44 0.41 1.06
C PHE A 13 -12.46 0.23 2.56
N SER A 14 -13.29 -0.70 3.03
CA SER A 14 -13.42 -1.01 4.46
C SER A 14 -12.89 -2.39 4.77
N TYR A 15 -12.19 -2.52 5.89
CA TYR A 15 -11.53 -3.74 6.30
C TYR A 15 -11.64 -3.91 7.81
N ARG A 16 -12.18 -5.04 8.25
CA ARG A 16 -12.22 -5.37 9.68
C ARG A 16 -10.86 -5.90 10.12
N VAL A 17 -10.24 -5.24 11.10
CA VAL A 17 -8.91 -5.56 11.58
C VAL A 17 -8.92 -6.90 12.33
N PRO A 18 -8.27 -7.96 11.82
CA PRO A 18 -8.11 -9.20 12.56
C PRO A 18 -6.91 -9.12 13.50
N GLU A 19 -6.83 -10.02 14.47
CA GLU A 19 -5.67 -10.11 15.37
C GLU A 19 -4.35 -10.28 14.62
N THR A 20 -4.37 -10.96 13.47
CA THR A 20 -3.18 -11.21 12.65
C THR A 20 -2.59 -9.97 11.99
N LYS A 21 -3.26 -8.82 12.06
CA LYS A 21 -2.78 -7.55 11.52
C LYS A 21 -2.35 -6.57 12.60
N THR A 22 -2.14 -7.05 13.81
CA THR A 22 -1.65 -6.24 14.93
C THR A 22 -0.13 -6.27 15.02
N VAL A 23 0.44 -5.35 15.79
CA VAL A 23 1.89 -5.13 15.88
C VAL A 23 2.70 -6.39 16.14
N PRO A 24 2.31 -7.31 17.07
CA PRO A 24 3.08 -8.54 17.30
C PRO A 24 3.21 -9.46 16.07
N HIS A 25 2.38 -9.26 15.06
CA HIS A 25 2.38 -10.08 13.83
C HIS A 25 3.20 -9.51 12.68
N LEU A 26 3.81 -8.33 12.84
CA LEU A 26 4.65 -7.73 11.80
C LEU A 26 5.90 -8.58 11.53
N TYR A 27 6.63 -8.90 12.60
CA TYR A 27 7.84 -9.73 12.54
C TYR A 27 7.81 -10.69 13.72
N ARG A 28 7.43 -11.94 13.47
CA ARG A 28 7.28 -12.94 14.52
C ARG A 28 8.59 -13.25 15.25
N GLU A 29 9.72 -13.06 14.57
CA GLU A 29 11.05 -13.26 15.11
C GLU A 29 11.55 -12.11 15.99
N SER A 30 10.78 -10.99 16.08
CA SER A 30 11.17 -9.84 16.89
C SER A 30 10.59 -9.92 18.30
N PRO A 31 11.42 -10.12 19.35
CA PRO A 31 10.92 -10.08 20.72
C PRO A 31 10.34 -8.72 21.11
N GLN A 32 10.88 -7.64 20.55
CA GLN A 32 10.43 -6.27 20.81
C GLN A 32 9.00 -6.05 20.31
N LEU A 33 8.71 -6.48 19.08
CA LEU A 33 7.38 -6.33 18.50
C LEU A 33 6.37 -7.29 19.15
N GLN A 34 6.81 -8.50 19.51
CA GLN A 34 5.96 -9.48 20.21
C GLN A 34 5.46 -8.94 21.55
N ALA A 35 6.23 -8.09 22.21
CA ALA A 35 5.89 -7.51 23.52
C ALA A 35 4.97 -6.28 23.42
N MET A 36 4.66 -5.79 22.23
CA MET A 36 3.84 -4.59 22.04
C MET A 36 2.33 -4.92 22.10
N PRO A 37 1.49 -3.91 22.39
CA PRO A 37 0.04 -4.11 22.42
C PRO A 37 -0.52 -4.59 21.07
N GLU A 38 -1.60 -5.36 21.14
CA GLU A 38 -2.33 -5.84 19.96
C GLU A 38 -3.22 -4.74 19.39
N VAL A 39 -2.63 -3.84 18.63
CA VAL A 39 -3.31 -2.79 17.89
C VAL A 39 -2.89 -2.86 16.43
N PHE A 40 -3.73 -2.34 15.54
CA PHE A 40 -3.47 -2.32 14.09
C PHE A 40 -2.10 -1.73 13.83
N ALA A 41 -1.23 -2.52 13.19
CA ALA A 41 0.15 -2.11 12.98
C ALA A 41 0.28 -1.07 11.89
N THR A 42 1.17 -0.10 12.07
CA THR A 42 1.46 0.93 11.07
C THR A 42 1.80 0.31 9.71
N GLY A 43 2.63 -0.72 9.68
CA GLY A 43 2.99 -1.40 8.42
C GLY A 43 1.79 -2.02 7.73
N PHE A 44 0.86 -2.60 8.47
CA PHE A 44 -0.37 -3.16 7.90
C PHE A 44 -1.36 -2.08 7.50
N MET A 45 -1.43 -0.95 8.22
CA MET A 45 -2.23 0.19 7.81
C MET A 45 -1.75 0.76 6.47
N VAL A 46 -0.44 0.92 6.31
CA VAL A 46 0.15 1.34 5.04
C VAL A 46 -0.20 0.35 3.93
N GLY A 47 -0.08 -0.95 4.19
CA GLY A 47 -0.49 -1.99 3.23
C GLY A 47 -1.94 -1.89 2.82
N LEU A 48 -2.85 -1.61 3.76
CA LEU A 48 -4.27 -1.40 3.47
C LEU A 48 -4.50 -0.16 2.61
N MET A 49 -3.75 0.92 2.88
CA MET A 49 -3.77 2.13 2.07
C MET A 49 -3.29 1.87 0.65
N GLU A 50 -2.19 1.12 0.48
CA GLU A 50 -1.71 0.70 -0.83
C GLU A 50 -2.77 -0.12 -1.57
N TRP A 51 -3.38 -1.09 -0.89
CA TRP A 51 -4.41 -1.94 -1.48
C TRP A 51 -5.60 -1.12 -1.99
N THR A 52 -6.04 -0.13 -1.22
CA THR A 52 -7.12 0.78 -1.62
C THR A 52 -6.77 1.53 -2.91
N CYS A 53 -5.52 2.01 -3.02
CA CYS A 53 -5.05 2.68 -4.24
C CYS A 53 -4.95 1.72 -5.42
N VAL A 54 -4.53 0.47 -5.20
CA VAL A 54 -4.52 -0.57 -6.23
C VAL A 54 -5.93 -0.82 -6.77
N GLN A 55 -6.92 -0.90 -5.87
CA GLN A 55 -8.33 -1.06 -6.27
C GLN A 55 -8.83 0.14 -7.09
N LEU A 56 -8.44 1.37 -6.71
CA LEU A 56 -8.79 2.56 -7.46
C LEU A 56 -8.22 2.52 -8.88
N LEU A 57 -6.98 2.07 -9.04
CA LEU A 57 -6.30 2.00 -10.33
C LEU A 57 -6.84 0.90 -11.25
N GLU A 58 -7.26 -0.22 -10.68
CA GLU A 58 -7.56 -1.46 -11.42
C GLU A 58 -8.44 -1.26 -12.65
N PRO A 59 -9.60 -0.54 -12.59
CA PRO A 59 -10.45 -0.35 -13.76
C PRO A 59 -9.81 0.50 -14.87
N HIS A 60 -8.72 1.19 -14.57
CA HIS A 60 -8.07 2.16 -15.46
C HIS A 60 -6.76 1.65 -16.06
N LEU A 61 -6.43 0.40 -15.82
CA LEU A 61 -5.23 -0.25 -16.36
C LEU A 61 -5.57 -1.16 -17.53
N ASP A 62 -4.62 -1.30 -18.45
CA ASP A 62 -4.72 -2.23 -19.56
C ASP A 62 -4.29 -3.64 -19.12
N LEU A 63 -4.64 -4.64 -19.91
CA LEU A 63 -4.22 -6.02 -19.65
C LEU A 63 -2.69 -6.10 -19.58
N GLY A 64 -2.17 -6.80 -18.57
CA GLY A 64 -0.73 -6.96 -18.36
C GLY A 64 -0.06 -5.80 -17.61
N GLU A 65 -0.82 -4.77 -17.28
CA GLU A 65 -0.35 -3.66 -16.44
C GLU A 65 -0.67 -3.87 -14.96
N GLY A 66 0.14 -3.28 -14.12
CA GLY A 66 -0.07 -3.19 -12.68
C GLY A 66 0.63 -1.96 -12.15
N SER A 67 0.77 -1.88 -10.84
CA SER A 67 1.47 -0.77 -10.21
C SER A 67 2.27 -1.22 -9.01
N LEU A 68 3.30 -0.45 -8.67
CA LEU A 68 4.13 -0.65 -7.49
C LEU A 68 4.20 0.64 -6.69
N GLY A 69 4.21 0.51 -5.36
CA GLY A 69 4.40 1.65 -4.47
C GLY A 69 5.81 2.20 -4.57
N THR A 70 5.93 3.50 -4.72
CA THR A 70 7.22 4.20 -4.86
C THR A 70 7.46 5.26 -3.79
N HIS A 71 6.42 5.71 -3.12
CA HIS A 71 6.52 6.73 -2.09
C HIS A 71 5.38 6.61 -1.10
N ILE A 72 5.71 6.76 0.18
CA ILE A 72 4.76 6.78 1.30
C ILE A 72 5.16 7.91 2.25
N ASP A 73 4.20 8.78 2.55
CA ASP A 73 4.36 9.85 3.54
C ASP A 73 3.08 9.91 4.34
N ILE A 74 3.01 9.10 5.40
CA ILE A 74 1.81 8.82 6.16
C ILE A 74 2.06 9.07 7.64
N SER A 75 1.10 9.70 8.31
CA SER A 75 1.07 9.77 9.77
C SER A 75 0.08 8.74 10.32
N HIS A 76 0.46 8.02 11.36
CA HIS A 76 -0.40 7.12 12.11
C HIS A 76 -0.72 7.79 13.45
N LYS A 77 -1.95 8.26 13.61
CA LYS A 77 -2.34 9.22 14.66
C LYS A 77 -3.04 8.60 15.85
N ALA A 78 -3.70 7.45 15.67
CA ALA A 78 -4.48 6.80 16.73
C ALA A 78 -4.42 5.29 16.57
N ALA A 79 -4.40 4.59 17.71
CA ALA A 79 -4.38 3.14 17.75
C ALA A 79 -5.79 2.57 17.52
N THR A 80 -5.86 1.43 16.83
CA THR A 80 -7.11 0.73 16.54
C THR A 80 -7.02 -0.71 17.06
N PRO A 81 -7.90 -1.12 17.97
CA PRO A 81 -7.96 -2.52 18.43
C PRO A 81 -8.44 -3.47 17.33
N PRO A 82 -8.13 -4.78 17.44
CA PRO A 82 -8.76 -5.77 16.57
C PRO A 82 -10.29 -5.76 16.69
N GLY A 83 -10.96 -6.10 15.62
CA GLY A 83 -12.43 -6.12 15.56
C GLY A 83 -13.05 -4.83 15.07
N PHE A 84 -12.34 -3.72 15.13
CA PHE A 84 -12.78 -2.46 14.55
C PHE A 84 -12.70 -2.52 13.02
N THR A 85 -13.58 -1.81 12.36
CA THR A 85 -13.55 -1.67 10.90
C THR A 85 -12.83 -0.38 10.53
N VAL A 86 -11.75 -0.49 9.77
CA VAL A 86 -11.03 0.65 9.21
C VAL A 86 -11.53 0.90 7.80
N THR A 87 -11.89 2.15 7.53
CA THR A 87 -12.26 2.61 6.19
C THR A 87 -11.16 3.53 5.67
N VAL A 88 -10.64 3.20 4.50
CA VAL A 88 -9.64 4.00 3.80
C VAL A 88 -10.32 4.71 2.63
N GLU A 89 -10.11 6.02 2.55
CA GLU A 89 -10.57 6.85 1.44
C GLU A 89 -9.35 7.32 0.66
N ALA A 90 -9.31 7.02 -0.63
CA ALA A 90 -8.23 7.41 -1.53
C ALA A 90 -8.75 8.30 -2.63
N GLU A 91 -8.01 9.37 -2.95
CA GLU A 91 -8.26 10.23 -4.07
C GLU A 91 -7.00 10.33 -4.92
N CYS A 92 -7.12 10.07 -6.22
CA CYS A 92 -6.06 10.33 -7.17
C CYS A 92 -5.97 11.85 -7.38
N VAL A 93 -4.86 12.46 -6.97
CA VAL A 93 -4.69 13.92 -7.05
C VAL A 93 -3.83 14.36 -8.21
N GLU A 94 -3.02 13.45 -8.78
CA GLU A 94 -2.17 13.76 -9.92
C GLU A 94 -1.85 12.47 -10.69
N VAL A 95 -1.84 12.58 -12.01
CA VAL A 95 -1.29 11.56 -12.91
C VAL A 95 -0.26 12.23 -13.81
N ARG A 96 0.98 11.78 -13.73
CA ARG A 96 2.08 12.32 -14.53
C ARG A 96 2.83 11.18 -15.20
N GLY A 97 2.59 10.96 -16.49
CA GLY A 97 3.11 9.79 -17.17
C GLY A 97 2.65 8.53 -16.47
N PRO A 98 3.56 7.60 -16.13
CA PRO A 98 3.20 6.36 -15.41
C PRO A 98 3.05 6.53 -13.90
N ARG A 99 3.20 7.74 -13.37
CA ARG A 99 3.11 8.00 -11.92
C ARG A 99 1.72 8.49 -11.54
N ALA A 100 1.11 7.85 -10.56
CA ALA A 100 -0.14 8.28 -9.93
C ALA A 100 0.13 8.64 -8.47
N ARG A 101 -0.39 9.80 -8.05
CA ARG A 101 -0.27 10.30 -6.68
C ARG A 101 -1.63 10.34 -6.02
N PHE A 102 -1.69 9.87 -4.77
CA PHE A 102 -2.93 9.74 -4.02
C PHE A 102 -2.85 10.48 -2.70
N LYS A 103 -3.97 11.11 -2.34
CA LYS A 103 -4.25 11.56 -0.99
C LYS A 103 -5.07 10.48 -0.30
N ILE A 104 -4.69 10.11 0.92
CA ILE A 104 -5.29 8.98 1.64
C ILE A 104 -5.65 9.41 3.06
N VAL A 105 -6.83 8.97 3.50
CA VAL A 105 -7.30 9.14 4.87
C VAL A 105 -7.87 7.80 5.33
N ALA A 106 -7.54 7.38 6.55
CA ALA A 106 -8.08 6.18 7.19
C ALA A 106 -8.72 6.54 8.53
N HIS A 107 -9.87 5.94 8.81
CA HIS A 107 -10.57 6.13 10.09
C HIS A 107 -11.14 4.80 10.58
N ASP A 108 -11.33 4.66 11.89
CA ASP A 108 -11.79 3.42 12.50
C ASP A 108 -13.22 3.50 13.08
N GLY A 109 -13.95 4.53 12.71
CA GLY A 109 -15.30 4.78 13.21
C GLY A 109 -15.35 5.72 14.41
N LEU A 110 -14.25 5.84 15.16
CA LEU A 110 -14.11 6.79 16.28
C LEU A 110 -13.09 7.88 15.95
N ASP A 111 -11.97 7.51 15.35
CA ASP A 111 -10.86 8.40 15.09
C ASP A 111 -10.41 8.36 13.63
N GLU A 112 -9.87 9.47 13.14
CA GLU A 112 -9.01 9.47 11.99
C GLU A 112 -7.68 8.87 12.46
N ILE A 113 -7.35 7.67 11.98
CA ILE A 113 -6.18 6.93 12.46
C ILE A 113 -4.91 7.22 11.67
N GLY A 114 -5.04 7.70 10.45
CA GLY A 114 -3.89 8.03 9.62
C GLY A 114 -4.28 8.79 8.37
N SER A 115 -3.32 9.53 7.83
CA SER A 115 -3.51 10.26 6.57
C SER A 115 -2.18 10.62 5.95
N GLY A 116 -2.18 10.93 4.68
CA GLY A 116 -1.00 11.40 3.97
C GLY A 116 -1.05 11.17 2.47
N ILE A 117 0.11 10.95 1.89
CA ILE A 117 0.32 10.87 0.45
C ILE A 117 0.99 9.54 0.10
N HIS A 118 0.55 8.97 -1.01
CA HIS A 118 1.12 7.75 -1.58
C HIS A 118 1.30 7.92 -3.08
N GLU A 119 2.40 7.41 -3.61
CA GLU A 119 2.64 7.38 -5.04
C GLU A 119 2.86 5.95 -5.52
N ARG A 120 2.32 5.67 -6.72
CA ARG A 120 2.50 4.39 -7.38
C ARG A 120 2.98 4.62 -8.80
N PHE A 121 3.76 3.66 -9.28
CA PHE A 121 4.28 3.67 -10.64
C PHE A 121 3.61 2.54 -11.43
N ILE A 122 2.99 2.87 -12.55
CA ILE A 122 2.32 1.90 -13.40
C ILE A 122 3.35 1.25 -14.29
N VAL A 123 3.34 -0.10 -14.30
CA VAL A 123 4.30 -0.92 -15.02
C VAL A 123 3.59 -1.95 -15.91
N THR A 124 4.28 -2.44 -16.93
CA THR A 124 3.91 -3.69 -17.58
C THR A 124 4.67 -4.81 -16.87
N TRP A 125 3.96 -5.86 -16.48
CA TRP A 125 4.57 -6.94 -15.69
C TRP A 125 5.71 -7.64 -16.45
N ASP A 126 5.59 -7.80 -17.76
CA ASP A 126 6.64 -8.42 -18.56
C ASP A 126 7.95 -7.65 -18.45
N ARG A 127 7.89 -6.32 -18.60
CA ARG A 127 9.08 -5.47 -18.50
C ARG A 127 9.63 -5.44 -17.08
N PHE A 128 8.75 -5.34 -16.10
CA PHE A 128 9.14 -5.34 -14.69
C PHE A 128 9.84 -6.66 -14.33
N ASN A 129 9.25 -7.79 -14.71
CA ASN A 129 9.81 -9.10 -14.41
C ASN A 129 11.17 -9.34 -15.08
N ARG A 130 11.39 -8.80 -16.30
CA ARG A 130 12.71 -8.83 -16.93
C ARG A 130 13.74 -8.05 -16.12
N GLY A 131 13.37 -6.90 -15.57
CA GLY A 131 14.22 -6.12 -14.68
C GLY A 131 14.61 -6.89 -13.40
N LEU A 132 13.63 -7.60 -12.82
CA LEU A 132 13.90 -8.46 -11.66
C LEU A 132 14.85 -9.60 -11.99
N ALA A 133 14.66 -10.26 -13.13
CA ALA A 133 15.55 -11.33 -13.57
C ALA A 133 16.98 -10.82 -13.76
N THR A 134 17.15 -9.62 -14.31
CA THR A 134 18.47 -8.98 -14.48
C THR A 134 19.11 -8.71 -13.11
N LYS A 135 18.36 -8.19 -12.16
CA LYS A 135 18.85 -7.93 -10.79
C LYS A 135 19.25 -9.23 -10.08
N LEU A 136 18.42 -10.27 -10.21
CA LEU A 136 18.70 -11.58 -9.63
C LEU A 136 19.98 -12.20 -10.20
N ALA A 137 20.18 -12.09 -11.50
CA ALA A 137 21.40 -12.59 -12.16
C ALA A 137 22.66 -11.88 -11.64
N LYS A 138 22.58 -10.57 -11.37
CA LYS A 138 23.70 -9.81 -10.79
C LYS A 138 24.08 -10.31 -9.39
N VAL A 139 23.08 -10.63 -8.57
CA VAL A 139 23.33 -11.16 -7.22
C VAL A 139 23.94 -12.56 -7.30
N SER A 140 23.43 -13.45 -8.14
CA SER A 140 23.97 -14.79 -8.37
C SER A 140 25.42 -14.72 -8.86
N SER A 141 25.72 -13.83 -9.80
CA SER A 141 27.08 -13.59 -10.31
C SER A 141 28.05 -13.16 -9.20
N LYS A 142 27.60 -12.30 -8.26
CA LYS A 142 28.44 -11.88 -7.13
C LYS A 142 28.69 -13.01 -6.13
N VAL A 143 27.73 -13.88 -5.91
CA VAL A 143 27.87 -15.03 -5.00
C VAL A 143 28.81 -16.08 -5.58
N GLU A 144 28.83 -16.27 -6.88
CA GLU A 144 29.73 -17.22 -7.60
C GLU A 144 31.16 -16.69 -7.72
N ALA A 145 31.33 -15.39 -7.65
CA ALA A 145 32.65 -14.77 -7.71
C ALA A 145 33.36 -14.83 -6.35
#